data_75e10374389c5595fc52dc091f37cdd2
#
_entry.id   75e10374389c5595fc52dc091f37cdd2
#
_cell.length_a   1.000
_cell.length_b   1.000
_cell.length_c   1.000
_cell.angle_alpha   90.00
_cell.angle_beta   90.00
_cell.angle_gamma   90.00
#
_symmetry.space_group_name_H-M   'P 1'
#
loop_
_entity.id
_entity.type
_entity.pdbx_description
1 polymer ?
#
loop_
_entity_poly.entity_id
_entity_poly.type
_entity_poly.pdbx_seq_one_letter_code
_entity_poly.pdbx_strand_id
1 'polypeptide(L)'
;MTRARARTRSHKQSGHVPRAPRPGPPETRDRPERAPRVGPLSQELVDDLVDAGSREHYADAALYDHEYRRRRADVTFYRELARKRGGPILELGAGSGRVTTALARDGHRVVAIDRAPAMLDRLRARVAALPRAAAERIEIVEGDLCTFDVPGAHGSFPLAIAAFNVLEHLYTRGEVHACLARVAEHLAPGGAFAFDVQLPDLAWLVRDPAKRWARTRFTDPTTKRVMFYSTNHDYDPVGQIALIRLYYEPVDGKGPTRVVKLSQRKFFPAELEALVAHAGFRVVERYGDFAWRPLDASAESQVLICERAANSRRR
;
A
#
# COMPACT_ATOMS: atom_id res chain seq x y z
N MET A 1 3.30 -70.05 -46.30
CA MET A 1 1.95 -70.08 -46.97
C MET A 1 1.42 -68.69 -47.14
N THR A 2 1.27 -68.35 -48.37
CA THR A 2 0.94 -67.07 -48.99
C THR A 2 -0.50 -66.66 -48.84
N ARG A 3 -0.87 -65.36 -48.57
CA ARG A 3 -2.11 -64.73 -49.06
C ARG A 3 -1.93 -63.21 -49.04
N ALA A 4 -1.88 -62.74 -50.06
CA ALA A 4 -2.44 -61.83 -51.07
C ALA A 4 -3.03 -60.56 -50.52
N ARG A 5 -2.48 -59.45 -51.05
CA ARG A 5 -2.98 -58.04 -50.90
C ARG A 5 -4.23 -57.87 -51.80
N ALA A 6 -5.29 -57.18 -51.26
CA ALA A 6 -6.30 -56.58 -52.07
C ALA A 6 -6.21 -55.06 -51.92
N ARG A 7 -5.93 -54.36 -53.02
CA ARG A 7 -5.99 -52.88 -53.13
C ARG A 7 -7.45 -52.53 -53.51
N THR A 8 -8.13 -51.73 -52.72
CA THR A 8 -9.36 -51.04 -53.11
C THR A 8 -9.06 -49.56 -53.32
N ARG A 9 -9.22 -49.11 -54.57
CA ARG A 9 -9.18 -47.70 -54.96
C ARG A 9 -10.49 -47.06 -54.52
N SER A 10 -10.43 -46.00 -53.71
CA SER A 10 -11.56 -45.14 -53.37
C SER A 10 -11.50 -43.86 -54.23
N HIS A 11 -12.57 -43.62 -54.97
CA HIS A 11 -12.80 -42.45 -55.77
C HIS A 11 -12.97 -41.22 -54.88
N LYS A 12 -12.17 -40.17 -55.13
CA LYS A 12 -12.44 -38.85 -54.57
C LYS A 12 -13.57 -38.19 -55.36
N GLN A 13 -14.75 -38.05 -54.78
CA GLN A 13 -15.74 -37.07 -55.18
C GLN A 13 -15.45 -35.77 -54.49
N SER A 14 -15.17 -34.73 -55.28
CA SER A 14 -15.05 -33.34 -54.86
C SER A 14 -16.46 -32.75 -54.63
N GLY A 15 -16.90 -32.78 -53.35
CA GLY A 15 -18.11 -32.08 -52.96
C GLY A 15 -17.81 -30.59 -52.78
N HIS A 16 -18.40 -29.75 -53.66
CA HIS A 16 -18.37 -28.30 -53.54
C HIS A 16 -19.29 -27.91 -52.42
N VAL A 17 -18.72 -27.45 -51.25
CA VAL A 17 -19.49 -26.91 -50.11
C VAL A 17 -19.75 -25.42 -50.41
N PRO A 18 -21.01 -24.97 -50.50
CA PRO A 18 -21.33 -23.56 -50.69
C PRO A 18 -20.83 -22.76 -49.49
N ARG A 19 -20.07 -21.70 -49.78
CA ARG A 19 -19.56 -20.75 -48.78
C ARG A 19 -20.72 -19.99 -48.14
N ALA A 20 -20.89 -20.08 -46.81
CA ALA A 20 -21.87 -19.29 -46.07
C ALA A 20 -21.65 -17.79 -46.30
N PRO A 21 -22.71 -16.98 -46.39
CA PRO A 21 -22.59 -15.53 -46.56
C PRO A 21 -21.82 -14.93 -45.39
N ARG A 22 -20.90 -14.00 -45.67
CA ARG A 22 -20.16 -13.27 -44.64
C ARG A 22 -21.16 -12.50 -43.77
N PRO A 23 -21.03 -12.56 -42.43
CA PRO A 23 -21.85 -11.69 -41.56
C PRO A 23 -21.58 -10.23 -41.95
N GLY A 24 -22.63 -9.45 -42.08
CA GLY A 24 -22.56 -8.00 -42.26
C GLY A 24 -21.80 -7.33 -41.12
N PRO A 25 -21.35 -6.09 -41.30
CA PRO A 25 -20.71 -5.37 -40.22
C PRO A 25 -21.61 -5.36 -38.99
N PRO A 26 -21.06 -5.54 -37.77
CA PRO A 26 -21.89 -5.53 -36.59
C PRO A 26 -22.63 -4.22 -36.47
N GLU A 27 -23.96 -4.28 -36.32
CA GLU A 27 -24.77 -3.13 -35.97
C GLU A 27 -24.09 -2.43 -34.80
N THR A 28 -23.89 -1.12 -34.92
CA THR A 28 -23.40 -0.26 -33.86
C THR A 28 -24.36 -0.38 -32.67
N ARG A 29 -24.08 -1.33 -31.77
CA ARG A 29 -24.74 -1.35 -30.46
C ARG A 29 -24.44 0.00 -29.83
N ASP A 30 -25.47 0.75 -29.51
CA ASP A 30 -25.40 1.99 -28.76
C ASP A 30 -24.44 1.78 -27.61
N ARG A 31 -23.29 2.46 -27.68
CA ARG A 31 -22.39 2.54 -26.54
C ARG A 31 -23.19 3.23 -25.44
N PRO A 32 -23.32 2.64 -24.25
CA PRO A 32 -23.97 3.34 -23.16
C PRO A 32 -23.32 4.72 -23.05
N GLU A 33 -24.15 5.75 -23.11
CA GLU A 33 -23.76 7.15 -22.96
C GLU A 33 -22.85 7.24 -21.74
N ARG A 34 -21.59 7.63 -21.95
CA ARG A 34 -20.65 7.79 -20.81
C ARG A 34 -21.27 8.84 -19.92
N ALA A 35 -21.57 8.46 -18.68
CA ALA A 35 -21.94 9.42 -17.63
C ALA A 35 -21.01 10.64 -17.74
N PRO A 36 -21.55 11.87 -17.61
CA PRO A 36 -20.74 13.08 -17.74
C PRO A 36 -19.53 12.94 -16.80
N ARG A 37 -18.34 12.94 -17.36
CA ARG A 37 -17.11 13.02 -16.56
C ARG A 37 -17.23 14.35 -15.83
N VAL A 38 -17.27 14.32 -14.51
CA VAL A 38 -16.91 15.48 -13.70
C VAL A 38 -15.57 15.94 -14.29
N GLY A 39 -15.49 17.21 -14.71
CA GLY A 39 -14.27 17.72 -15.35
C GLY A 39 -13.04 17.45 -14.50
N PRO A 40 -11.83 17.47 -15.08
CA PRO A 40 -10.62 17.23 -14.32
C PRO A 40 -10.56 18.21 -13.14
N LEU A 41 -10.22 17.69 -11.95
CA LEU A 41 -9.97 18.53 -10.78
C LEU A 41 -8.88 19.55 -11.13
N SER A 42 -9.02 20.80 -10.66
CA SER A 42 -7.92 21.76 -10.77
C SER A 42 -6.73 21.28 -9.95
N GLN A 43 -5.51 21.64 -10.36
CA GLN A 43 -4.31 21.27 -9.61
C GLN A 43 -4.35 21.77 -8.17
N GLU A 44 -4.77 23.01 -7.96
CA GLU A 44 -4.95 23.60 -6.61
C GLU A 44 -5.89 22.77 -5.73
N LEU A 45 -7.00 22.30 -6.26
CA LEU A 45 -7.92 21.44 -5.52
C LEU A 45 -7.30 20.06 -5.23
N VAL A 46 -6.50 19.51 -6.15
CA VAL A 46 -5.76 18.26 -5.90
C VAL A 46 -4.77 18.47 -4.76
N ASP A 47 -4.00 19.54 -4.79
CA ASP A 47 -3.00 19.85 -3.76
C ASP A 47 -3.64 20.03 -2.36
N ASP A 48 -4.77 20.76 -2.28
CA ASP A 48 -5.54 20.90 -1.04
C ASP A 48 -6.06 19.55 -0.51
N LEU A 49 -6.56 18.69 -1.40
CA LEU A 49 -7.08 17.39 -1.03
C LEU A 49 -5.95 16.43 -0.61
N VAL A 50 -4.78 16.53 -1.23
CA VAL A 50 -3.58 15.76 -0.86
C VAL A 50 -3.13 16.17 0.53
N ASP A 51 -2.99 17.46 0.79
CA ASP A 51 -2.56 17.96 2.10
C ASP A 51 -3.54 17.55 3.21
N ALA A 52 -4.83 17.79 3.02
CA ALA A 52 -5.85 17.37 3.98
C ALA A 52 -5.88 15.84 4.17
N GLY A 53 -5.81 15.07 3.07
CA GLY A 53 -5.83 13.61 3.10
C GLY A 53 -4.59 12.97 3.71
N SER A 54 -3.48 13.70 3.74
CA SER A 54 -2.25 13.26 4.41
C SER A 54 -2.32 13.35 5.94
N ARG A 55 -3.34 14.05 6.49
CA ARG A 55 -3.45 14.36 7.92
C ARG A 55 -4.75 13.92 8.56
N GLU A 56 -5.91 14.17 7.92
CA GLU A 56 -7.22 14.01 8.57
C GLU A 56 -7.50 12.61 9.07
N HIS A 57 -7.11 11.58 8.30
CA HIS A 57 -7.32 10.18 8.67
C HIS A 57 -6.54 9.78 9.95
N TYR A 58 -5.42 10.44 10.20
CA TYR A 58 -4.53 10.16 11.32
C TYR A 58 -4.81 11.01 12.55
N ALA A 59 -5.72 12.00 12.45
CA ALA A 59 -6.08 12.87 13.57
C ALA A 59 -6.91 12.17 14.66
N ASP A 60 -7.60 11.06 14.31
CA ASP A 60 -8.38 10.26 15.27
C ASP A 60 -7.76 8.87 15.42
N ALA A 61 -6.69 8.79 16.19
CA ALA A 61 -5.95 7.55 16.40
C ALA A 61 -6.79 6.43 17.07
N ALA A 62 -7.86 6.79 17.81
CA ALA A 62 -8.74 5.79 18.41
C ALA A 62 -9.64 5.13 17.37
N LEU A 63 -10.19 5.92 16.44
CA LEU A 63 -10.97 5.41 15.32
C LEU A 63 -10.08 4.58 14.37
N TYR A 64 -8.90 5.09 14.04
CA TYR A 64 -7.88 4.38 13.25
C TYR A 64 -7.58 3.00 13.84
N ASP A 65 -7.25 2.93 15.14
CA ASP A 65 -6.99 1.66 15.82
C ASP A 65 -8.19 0.71 15.78
N HIS A 66 -9.41 1.24 15.88
CA HIS A 66 -10.62 0.45 15.78
C HIS A 66 -10.83 -0.14 14.38
N GLU A 67 -10.61 0.64 13.34
CA GLU A 67 -10.74 0.22 11.95
C GLU A 67 -9.78 -0.91 11.61
N TYR A 68 -8.52 -0.77 12.03
CA TYR A 68 -7.46 -1.72 11.68
C TYR A 68 -7.14 -2.77 12.76
N ARG A 69 -7.97 -2.89 13.81
CA ARG A 69 -7.73 -3.80 14.96
C ARG A 69 -7.59 -5.28 14.58
N ARG A 70 -8.18 -5.69 13.46
CA ARG A 70 -8.13 -7.08 12.97
C ARG A 70 -6.96 -7.35 12.04
N ARG A 71 -6.27 -6.32 11.57
CA ARG A 71 -5.12 -6.46 10.67
C ARG A 71 -3.91 -6.94 11.47
N ARG A 72 -3.50 -8.17 11.21
CA ARG A 72 -2.39 -8.83 11.92
C ARG A 72 -1.36 -9.48 11.01
N ALA A 73 -1.70 -9.74 9.75
CA ALA A 73 -0.83 -10.46 8.82
C ALA A 73 0.49 -9.73 8.59
N ASP A 74 0.44 -8.42 8.39
CA ASP A 74 1.60 -7.55 8.25
C ASP A 74 2.47 -7.53 9.52
N VAL A 75 1.87 -7.44 10.70
CA VAL A 75 2.61 -7.51 11.98
C VAL A 75 3.37 -8.84 12.08
N THR A 76 2.74 -9.95 11.72
CA THR A 76 3.38 -11.27 11.72
C THR A 76 4.56 -11.31 10.75
N PHE A 77 4.37 -10.82 9.53
CA PHE A 77 5.41 -10.75 8.51
C PHE A 77 6.64 -9.96 8.99
N TYR A 78 6.43 -8.73 9.48
CA TYR A 78 7.55 -7.89 9.95
C TYR A 78 8.25 -8.44 11.19
N ARG A 79 7.53 -9.14 12.08
CA ARG A 79 8.14 -9.87 13.21
C ARG A 79 9.03 -11.02 12.74
N GLU A 80 8.58 -11.79 11.75
CA GLU A 80 9.39 -12.88 11.16
C GLU A 80 10.61 -12.34 10.43
N LEU A 81 10.44 -11.24 9.69
CA LEU A 81 11.55 -10.57 9.00
C LEU A 81 12.58 -10.04 10.01
N ALA A 82 12.12 -9.42 11.10
CA ALA A 82 12.98 -8.93 12.18
C ALA A 82 13.79 -10.05 12.85
N ARG A 83 13.18 -11.22 13.06
CA ARG A 83 13.91 -12.40 13.59
C ARG A 83 15.01 -12.87 12.63
N LYS A 84 14.79 -12.77 11.32
CA LYS A 84 15.77 -13.17 10.29
C LYS A 84 16.91 -12.17 10.15
N ARG A 85 16.60 -10.85 10.23
CA ARG A 85 17.56 -9.77 9.92
C ARG A 85 18.25 -9.21 11.19
N GLY A 86 17.65 -9.40 12.38
CA GLY A 86 18.13 -8.82 13.63
C GLY A 86 17.69 -7.37 13.82
N GLY A 87 18.24 -6.74 14.87
CA GLY A 87 17.99 -5.34 15.23
C GLY A 87 19.29 -4.65 15.66
N PRO A 88 19.26 -3.32 15.87
CA PRO A 88 18.08 -2.46 16.02
C PRO A 88 17.29 -2.28 14.73
N ILE A 89 16.01 -1.92 14.87
CA ILE A 89 15.08 -1.73 13.75
C ILE A 89 14.70 -0.26 13.66
N LEU A 90 14.75 0.30 12.45
CA LEU A 90 14.22 1.61 12.13
C LEU A 90 12.83 1.44 11.54
N GLU A 91 11.79 1.95 12.19
CA GLU A 91 10.43 1.90 11.71
C GLU A 91 9.96 3.29 11.26
N LEU A 92 9.65 3.43 9.97
CA LEU A 92 9.14 4.63 9.35
C LEU A 92 7.60 4.59 9.34
N GLY A 93 6.96 5.71 9.70
CA GLY A 93 5.51 5.80 9.78
C GLY A 93 4.94 4.85 10.83
N ALA A 94 5.50 4.86 12.04
CA ALA A 94 5.14 3.93 13.11
C ALA A 94 3.66 4.04 13.55
N GLY A 95 3.02 5.18 13.28
CA GLY A 95 1.64 5.44 13.61
C GLY A 95 1.34 5.26 15.08
N SER A 96 0.28 4.55 15.41
CA SER A 96 -0.09 4.23 16.81
C SER A 96 0.76 3.12 17.44
N GLY A 97 1.82 2.62 16.77
CA GLY A 97 2.76 1.64 17.31
C GLY A 97 2.32 0.17 17.25
N ARG A 98 1.52 -0.19 16.28
CA ARG A 98 1.00 -1.54 16.12
C ARG A 98 2.10 -2.57 15.82
N VAL A 99 3.06 -2.22 14.97
CA VAL A 99 4.23 -3.05 14.66
C VAL A 99 5.34 -2.80 15.70
N THR A 100 5.64 -1.54 16.03
CA THR A 100 6.63 -1.13 17.05
C THR A 100 6.54 -1.95 18.32
N THR A 101 5.34 -1.98 18.93
CA THR A 101 5.15 -2.67 20.22
C THR A 101 5.28 -4.20 20.12
N ALA A 102 4.97 -4.77 18.95
CA ALA A 102 5.14 -6.20 18.71
C ALA A 102 6.61 -6.57 18.59
N LEU A 103 7.40 -5.78 17.86
CA LEU A 103 8.84 -5.96 17.71
C LEU A 103 9.57 -5.82 19.05
N ALA A 104 9.20 -4.82 19.85
CA ALA A 104 9.80 -4.60 21.16
C ALA A 104 9.50 -5.74 22.15
N ARG A 105 8.29 -6.33 22.11
CA ARG A 105 7.94 -7.54 22.88
C ARG A 105 8.74 -8.76 22.43
N ASP A 106 9.10 -8.85 21.15
CA ASP A 106 9.99 -9.91 20.63
C ASP A 106 11.47 -9.70 21.01
N GLY A 107 11.80 -8.58 21.70
CA GLY A 107 13.15 -8.30 22.19
C GLY A 107 13.99 -7.36 21.33
N HIS A 108 13.45 -6.86 20.22
CA HIS A 108 14.16 -5.92 19.34
C HIS A 108 14.14 -4.49 19.90
N ARG A 109 15.26 -3.77 19.73
CA ARG A 109 15.27 -2.31 19.88
C ARG A 109 14.66 -1.70 18.64
N VAL A 110 13.77 -0.71 18.79
CA VAL A 110 13.05 -0.06 17.71
C VAL A 110 13.17 1.44 17.87
N VAL A 111 13.62 2.13 16.81
CA VAL A 111 13.47 3.57 16.66
C VAL A 111 12.25 3.78 15.76
N ALA A 112 11.22 4.37 16.32
CA ALA A 112 9.89 4.53 15.71
C ALA A 112 9.68 5.99 15.31
N ILE A 113 9.60 6.25 13.99
CA ILE A 113 9.46 7.60 13.42
C ILE A 113 8.02 7.78 12.94
N ASP A 114 7.40 8.88 13.33
CA ASP A 114 6.12 9.36 12.79
C ASP A 114 6.03 10.87 12.91
N ARG A 115 5.19 11.52 12.09
CA ARG A 115 4.97 12.97 12.12
C ARG A 115 3.61 13.38 12.69
N ALA A 116 2.65 12.43 12.82
CA ALA A 116 1.28 12.71 13.23
C ALA A 116 1.17 12.77 14.76
N PRO A 117 0.89 13.95 15.38
CA PRO A 117 0.89 14.09 16.83
C PRO A 117 -0.08 13.13 17.54
N ALA A 118 -1.31 12.98 17.03
CA ALA A 118 -2.30 12.09 17.63
C ALA A 118 -1.85 10.60 17.57
N MET A 119 -1.14 10.19 16.52
CA MET A 119 -0.56 8.87 16.42
C MET A 119 0.59 8.67 17.42
N LEU A 120 1.49 9.64 17.52
CA LEU A 120 2.60 9.62 18.49
C LEU A 120 2.09 9.58 19.93
N ASP A 121 1.06 10.33 20.28
CA ASP A 121 0.46 10.29 21.60
C ASP A 121 -0.14 8.91 21.89
N ARG A 122 -0.77 8.31 20.89
CA ARG A 122 -1.29 6.95 20.99
C ARG A 122 -0.18 5.91 21.15
N LEU A 123 0.92 6.06 20.42
CA LEU A 123 2.12 5.23 20.55
C LEU A 123 2.72 5.36 21.95
N ARG A 124 2.92 6.59 22.45
CA ARG A 124 3.41 6.85 23.82
C ARG A 124 2.55 6.16 24.87
N ALA A 125 1.21 6.28 24.75
CA ALA A 125 0.28 5.61 25.66
C ALA A 125 0.40 4.08 25.59
N ARG A 126 0.60 3.49 24.40
CA ARG A 126 0.84 2.05 24.26
C ARG A 126 2.16 1.61 24.87
N VAL A 127 3.21 2.39 24.68
CA VAL A 127 4.53 2.10 25.25
C VAL A 127 4.46 2.14 26.78
N ALA A 128 3.78 3.13 27.36
CA ALA A 128 3.58 3.22 28.81
C ALA A 128 2.83 2.02 29.41
N ALA A 129 2.02 1.33 28.62
CA ALA A 129 1.28 0.13 29.03
C ALA A 129 2.06 -1.18 28.81
N LEU A 130 3.28 -1.12 28.28
CA LEU A 130 4.14 -2.31 28.10
C LEU A 130 4.86 -2.70 29.41
N PRO A 131 5.27 -3.98 29.54
CA PRO A 131 6.28 -4.35 30.51
C PRO A 131 7.54 -3.49 30.33
N ARG A 132 8.14 -3.03 31.43
CA ARG A 132 9.28 -2.11 31.46
C ARG A 132 10.39 -2.52 30.49
N ALA A 133 10.77 -3.80 30.48
CA ALA A 133 11.82 -4.32 29.61
C ALA A 133 11.50 -4.21 28.11
N ALA A 134 10.22 -4.17 27.71
CA ALA A 134 9.83 -3.92 26.33
C ALA A 134 9.73 -2.41 26.02
N ALA A 135 9.22 -1.63 26.96
CA ALA A 135 9.13 -0.18 26.82
C ALA A 135 10.51 0.46 26.63
N GLU A 136 11.52 0.03 27.41
CA GLU A 136 12.91 0.52 27.33
C GLU A 136 13.61 0.21 25.99
N ARG A 137 13.02 -0.63 25.13
CA ARG A 137 13.53 -0.91 23.79
C ARG A 137 13.01 0.03 22.70
N ILE A 138 12.07 0.92 23.03
CA ILE A 138 11.42 1.78 22.05
C ILE A 138 11.91 3.22 22.23
N GLU A 139 12.45 3.77 21.17
CA GLU A 139 12.73 5.17 21.02
C GLU A 139 11.72 5.78 20.06
N ILE A 140 11.04 6.84 20.46
CA ILE A 140 10.02 7.52 19.64
C ILE A 140 10.63 8.83 19.14
N VAL A 141 10.65 9.00 17.82
CA VAL A 141 11.17 10.18 17.13
C VAL A 141 10.03 10.82 16.34
N GLU A 142 9.73 12.08 16.65
CA GLU A 142 8.85 12.88 15.81
C GLU A 142 9.64 13.39 14.61
N GLY A 143 9.21 13.04 13.39
CA GLY A 143 9.94 13.39 12.18
C GLY A 143 9.17 13.10 10.91
N ASP A 144 9.50 13.86 9.86
CA ASP A 144 9.03 13.65 8.50
C ASP A 144 9.93 12.64 7.76
N LEU A 145 9.33 11.77 6.96
CA LEU A 145 10.04 10.69 6.25
C LEU A 145 11.12 11.17 5.28
N CYS A 146 11.00 12.41 4.79
CA CYS A 146 11.95 12.99 3.84
C CYS A 146 13.15 13.65 4.53
N THR A 147 13.03 13.99 5.82
CA THR A 147 14.02 14.83 6.53
C THR A 147 14.44 14.28 7.89
N PHE A 148 13.87 13.15 8.34
CA PHE A 148 14.22 12.59 9.64
C PHE A 148 15.72 12.34 9.77
N ASP A 149 16.19 12.44 11.00
CA ASP A 149 17.52 12.04 11.39
C ASP A 149 17.48 11.35 12.76
N VAL A 150 18.36 10.36 12.94
CA VAL A 150 18.59 9.70 14.23
C VAL A 150 20.07 9.90 14.57
N PRO A 151 20.40 10.96 15.33
CA PRO A 151 21.79 11.33 15.60
C PRO A 151 22.57 10.17 16.23
N GLY A 152 23.77 9.90 15.67
CA GLY A 152 24.64 8.82 16.14
C GLY A 152 24.23 7.41 15.72
N ALA A 153 23.16 7.27 14.92
CA ALA A 153 22.68 5.96 14.48
C ALA A 153 22.81 5.73 12.95
N HIS A 154 23.55 6.59 12.25
CA HIS A 154 23.86 6.40 10.83
C HIS A 154 24.64 5.09 10.65
N GLY A 155 24.25 4.30 9.65
CA GLY A 155 24.88 3.02 9.35
C GLY A 155 24.66 1.93 10.41
N SER A 156 23.65 2.08 11.29
CA SER A 156 23.48 1.19 12.47
C SER A 156 22.35 0.18 12.36
N PHE A 157 21.42 0.37 11.42
CA PHE A 157 20.23 -0.48 11.33
C PHE A 157 20.41 -1.62 10.33
N PRO A 158 20.42 -2.90 10.76
CA PRO A 158 20.39 -4.04 9.84
C PRO A 158 19.02 -4.16 9.13
N LEU A 159 17.97 -3.55 9.70
CA LEU A 159 16.63 -3.55 9.13
C LEU A 159 15.95 -2.20 9.34
N ALA A 160 15.48 -1.60 8.24
CA ALA A 160 14.49 -0.55 8.25
C ALA A 160 13.17 -1.08 7.68
N ILE A 161 12.04 -0.63 8.22
CA ILE A 161 10.71 -1.03 7.76
C ILE A 161 9.79 0.18 7.57
N ALA A 162 8.85 0.08 6.62
CA ALA A 162 7.74 1.00 6.45
C ALA A 162 6.46 0.19 6.20
N ALA A 163 5.71 -0.08 7.27
CA ALA A 163 4.60 -1.01 7.28
C ALA A 163 3.25 -0.33 7.07
N PHE A 164 2.40 -0.94 6.26
CA PHE A 164 1.02 -0.51 6.03
C PHE A 164 0.92 0.75 5.16
N ASN A 165 1.42 0.65 3.94
CA ASN A 165 1.28 1.66 2.87
C ASN A 165 1.90 3.04 3.20
N VAL A 166 2.88 3.10 4.09
CA VAL A 166 3.51 4.36 4.50
C VAL A 166 4.05 5.15 3.31
N LEU A 167 4.68 4.47 2.33
CA LEU A 167 5.24 5.13 1.15
C LEU A 167 4.16 5.75 0.25
N GLU A 168 2.90 5.33 0.35
CA GLU A 168 1.79 5.93 -0.41
C GLU A 168 1.51 7.39 0.00
N HIS A 169 2.13 7.88 1.08
CA HIS A 169 2.11 9.28 1.52
C HIS A 169 3.31 10.11 1.02
N LEU A 170 4.09 9.57 0.10
CA LEU A 170 5.12 10.28 -0.65
C LEU A 170 4.58 10.54 -2.06
N TYR A 171 4.10 11.75 -2.30
CA TYR A 171 3.31 12.07 -3.48
C TYR A 171 4.13 12.40 -4.72
N THR A 172 5.39 12.78 -4.53
CA THR A 172 6.31 13.15 -5.60
C THR A 172 7.52 12.21 -5.68
N ARG A 173 8.15 12.16 -6.84
CA ARG A 173 9.42 11.43 -6.98
C ARG A 173 10.51 11.98 -6.07
N GLY A 174 10.52 13.31 -5.86
CA GLY A 174 11.45 13.96 -4.96
C GLY A 174 11.32 13.48 -3.53
N GLU A 175 10.10 13.39 -3.01
CA GLU A 175 9.82 12.86 -1.66
C GLU A 175 10.23 11.39 -1.53
N VAL A 176 9.90 10.54 -2.50
CA VAL A 176 10.33 9.14 -2.50
C VAL A 176 11.85 9.05 -2.46
N HIS A 177 12.55 9.83 -3.30
CA HIS A 177 14.01 9.85 -3.32
C HIS A 177 14.60 10.36 -2.01
N ALA A 178 14.05 11.44 -1.43
CA ALA A 178 14.50 11.99 -0.15
C ALA A 178 14.33 10.97 0.99
N CYS A 179 13.17 10.33 1.08
CA CYS A 179 12.91 9.28 2.07
C CYS A 179 13.91 8.11 1.93
N LEU A 180 14.08 7.59 0.72
CA LEU A 180 15.01 6.48 0.47
C LEU A 180 16.46 6.87 0.75
N ALA A 181 16.85 8.12 0.51
CA ALA A 181 18.19 8.63 0.88
C ALA A 181 18.39 8.60 2.40
N ARG A 182 17.40 9.08 3.18
CA ARG A 182 17.45 9.00 4.65
C ARG A 182 17.55 7.55 5.13
N VAL A 183 16.75 6.64 4.56
CA VAL A 183 16.85 5.20 4.88
C VAL A 183 18.25 4.67 4.58
N ALA A 184 18.81 5.01 3.40
CA ALA A 184 20.15 4.55 3.00
C ALA A 184 21.26 5.02 3.96
N GLU A 185 21.15 6.23 4.50
CA GLU A 185 22.11 6.76 5.46
C GLU A 185 22.10 6.04 6.80
N HIS A 186 20.93 5.57 7.21
CA HIS A 186 20.74 4.89 8.51
C HIS A 186 20.98 3.38 8.44
N LEU A 187 20.86 2.76 7.25
CA LEU A 187 21.10 1.31 7.09
C LEU A 187 22.56 0.94 7.28
N ALA A 188 22.78 -0.10 8.06
CA ALA A 188 24.08 -0.75 8.18
C ALA A 188 24.55 -1.32 6.83
N PRO A 189 25.86 -1.54 6.62
CA PRO A 189 26.35 -2.31 5.48
C PRO A 189 25.64 -3.68 5.41
N GLY A 190 25.02 -4.00 4.24
CA GLY A 190 24.22 -5.21 4.07
C GLY A 190 22.84 -5.17 4.74
N GLY A 191 22.47 -4.03 5.32
CA GLY A 191 21.13 -3.83 5.89
C GLY A 191 20.05 -3.79 4.81
N ALA A 192 18.83 -4.13 5.21
CA ALA A 192 17.66 -4.20 4.33
C ALA A 192 16.61 -3.15 4.69
N PHE A 193 15.92 -2.64 3.67
CA PHE A 193 14.70 -1.85 3.79
C PHE A 193 13.52 -2.67 3.28
N ALA A 194 12.53 -2.92 4.12
CA ALA A 194 11.32 -3.64 3.77
C ALA A 194 10.09 -2.75 3.92
N PHE A 195 9.23 -2.74 2.92
CA PHE A 195 8.01 -1.95 2.93
C PHE A 195 6.90 -2.61 2.14
N ASP A 196 5.68 -2.19 2.39
CA ASP A 196 4.51 -2.60 1.62
C ASP A 196 3.75 -1.38 1.08
N VAL A 197 3.18 -1.55 -0.11
CA VAL A 197 2.19 -0.66 -0.73
C VAL A 197 1.09 -1.52 -1.36
N GLN A 198 -0.09 -0.95 -1.56
CA GLN A 198 -1.15 -1.64 -2.28
C GLN A 198 -0.74 -1.88 -3.75
N LEU A 199 -1.07 -3.06 -4.29
CA LEU A 199 -1.05 -3.24 -5.73
C LEU A 199 -2.23 -2.45 -6.32
N PRO A 200 -2.01 -1.55 -7.31
CA PRO A 200 -3.09 -0.76 -7.88
C PRO A 200 -4.16 -1.63 -8.56
N ASP A 201 -5.39 -1.57 -8.05
CA ASP A 201 -6.56 -2.19 -8.67
C ASP A 201 -7.20 -1.21 -9.65
N LEU A 202 -7.02 -1.46 -10.95
CA LEU A 202 -7.54 -0.59 -12.01
C LEU A 202 -9.08 -0.49 -11.98
N ALA A 203 -9.78 -1.57 -11.61
CA ALA A 203 -11.23 -1.55 -11.50
C ALA A 203 -11.70 -0.68 -10.33
N TRP A 204 -10.94 -0.66 -9.24
CA TRP A 204 -11.20 0.22 -8.12
C TRP A 204 -10.90 1.69 -8.50
N LEU A 205 -9.76 1.96 -9.13
CA LEU A 205 -9.34 3.33 -9.49
C LEU A 205 -10.33 4.07 -10.41
N VAL A 206 -11.04 3.34 -11.29
CA VAL A 206 -12.00 3.93 -12.25
C VAL A 206 -13.44 3.93 -11.75
N ARG A 207 -13.69 3.62 -10.48
CA ARG A 207 -15.05 3.68 -9.91
C ARG A 207 -15.63 5.08 -10.01
N ASP A 208 -16.96 5.12 -10.18
CA ASP A 208 -17.71 6.37 -10.20
C ASP A 208 -17.56 7.12 -8.86
N PRO A 209 -16.94 8.32 -8.85
CA PRO A 209 -16.70 9.07 -7.62
C PRO A 209 -17.98 9.62 -6.96
N ALA A 210 -19.12 9.64 -7.68
CA ALA A 210 -20.41 10.06 -7.15
C ALA A 210 -21.05 8.95 -6.28
N LYS A 211 -20.63 7.69 -6.46
CA LYS A 211 -21.19 6.55 -5.73
C LYS A 211 -20.39 6.26 -4.47
N ARG A 212 -21.09 5.98 -3.38
CA ARG A 212 -20.48 5.49 -2.16
C ARG A 212 -20.46 3.97 -2.13
N TRP A 213 -19.37 3.41 -1.67
CA TRP A 213 -19.08 1.98 -1.61
C TRP A 213 -18.90 1.53 -0.14
N ALA A 214 -18.94 0.21 0.08
CA ALA A 214 -18.60 -0.42 1.36
C ALA A 214 -19.42 0.08 2.56
N ARG A 215 -20.76 0.08 2.48
CA ARG A 215 -21.60 0.48 3.61
C ARG A 215 -21.54 -0.55 4.74
N THR A 216 -20.69 -0.26 5.74
CA THR A 216 -20.42 -1.13 6.88
C THR A 216 -20.89 -0.49 8.17
N ARG A 217 -21.53 -1.29 9.04
CA ARG A 217 -21.98 -0.85 10.37
C ARG A 217 -20.91 -1.13 11.41
N PHE A 218 -20.63 -0.16 12.28
CA PHE A 218 -19.70 -0.32 13.39
C PHE A 218 -20.14 0.55 14.60
N THR A 219 -19.53 0.34 15.76
CA THR A 219 -19.68 1.19 16.93
C THR A 219 -18.44 2.05 17.08
N ASP A 220 -18.62 3.35 17.06
CA ASP A 220 -17.55 4.32 17.26
C ASP A 220 -16.88 4.09 18.63
N PRO A 221 -15.54 3.93 18.66
CA PRO A 221 -14.83 3.58 19.89
C PRO A 221 -14.87 4.67 20.95
N THR A 222 -15.06 5.94 20.55
CA THR A 222 -15.05 7.11 21.44
C THR A 222 -16.45 7.46 21.88
N THR A 223 -17.36 7.70 20.93
CA THR A 223 -18.73 8.18 21.22
C THR A 223 -19.70 7.07 21.57
N LYS A 224 -19.33 5.80 21.35
CA LYS A 224 -20.18 4.61 21.51
C LYS A 224 -21.43 4.59 20.62
N ARG A 225 -21.58 5.54 19.72
CA ARG A 225 -22.67 5.57 18.75
C ARG A 225 -22.49 4.52 17.67
N VAL A 226 -23.60 4.02 17.17
CA VAL A 226 -23.60 3.11 16.00
C VAL A 226 -23.58 3.96 14.74
N MET A 227 -22.59 3.68 13.88
CA MET A 227 -22.28 4.44 12.68
C MET A 227 -22.33 3.52 11.44
N PHE A 228 -22.66 4.10 10.29
CA PHE A 228 -22.33 3.54 8.99
C PHE A 228 -21.04 4.15 8.49
N TYR A 229 -20.16 3.28 8.01
CA TYR A 229 -18.98 3.66 7.22
C TYR A 229 -19.28 3.42 5.74
N SER A 230 -18.91 4.39 4.90
CA SER A 230 -18.87 4.23 3.45
C SER A 230 -17.74 5.09 2.88
N THR A 231 -17.35 4.82 1.63
CA THR A 231 -16.25 5.52 1.00
C THR A 231 -16.53 5.79 -0.47
N ASN A 232 -15.95 6.84 -1.01
CA ASN A 232 -15.73 7.03 -2.43
C ASN A 232 -14.37 7.71 -2.66
N HIS A 233 -13.95 7.83 -3.91
CA HIS A 233 -12.69 8.48 -4.25
C HIS A 233 -12.74 9.06 -5.65
N ASP A 234 -11.92 10.08 -5.87
CA ASP A 234 -11.45 10.50 -7.18
C ASP A 234 -10.04 9.95 -7.39
N TYR A 235 -9.63 9.80 -8.62
CA TYR A 235 -8.27 9.41 -8.97
C TYR A 235 -7.66 10.41 -9.94
N ASP A 236 -6.56 11.03 -9.53
CA ASP A 236 -5.72 11.83 -10.39
C ASP A 236 -4.73 10.91 -11.15
N PRO A 237 -4.90 10.70 -12.46
CA PRO A 237 -4.03 9.82 -13.22
C PRO A 237 -2.65 10.41 -13.52
N VAL A 238 -2.46 11.72 -13.35
CA VAL A 238 -1.18 12.41 -13.60
C VAL A 238 -0.26 12.26 -12.39
N GLY A 239 -0.77 12.61 -11.21
CA GLY A 239 -0.06 12.40 -9.94
C GLY A 239 -0.14 10.97 -9.43
N GLN A 240 -1.00 10.12 -10.04
CA GLN A 240 -1.30 8.76 -9.59
C GLN A 240 -1.86 8.72 -8.15
N ILE A 241 -2.66 9.71 -7.78
CA ILE A 241 -3.14 9.90 -6.41
C ILE A 241 -4.62 9.56 -6.31
N ALA A 242 -4.97 8.65 -5.41
CA ALA A 242 -6.35 8.41 -4.99
C ALA A 242 -6.72 9.40 -3.88
N LEU A 243 -7.75 10.21 -4.13
CA LEU A 243 -8.30 11.21 -3.21
C LEU A 243 -9.57 10.64 -2.59
N ILE A 244 -9.44 10.01 -1.43
CA ILE A 244 -10.46 9.17 -0.79
C ILE A 244 -11.24 10.00 0.23
N ARG A 245 -12.56 9.82 0.25
CA ARG A 245 -13.46 10.36 1.27
C ARG A 245 -14.06 9.20 2.06
N LEU A 246 -13.87 9.26 3.36
CA LEU A 246 -14.39 8.31 4.35
C LEU A 246 -15.57 8.97 5.05
N TYR A 247 -16.76 8.36 4.93
CA TYR A 247 -18.01 8.90 5.48
C TYR A 247 -18.42 8.09 6.70
N TYR A 248 -18.67 8.81 7.79
CA TYR A 248 -19.15 8.24 9.05
C TYR A 248 -20.51 8.84 9.37
N GLU A 249 -21.59 8.07 9.23
CA GLU A 249 -22.97 8.51 9.35
C GLU A 249 -23.63 7.84 10.56
N PRO A 250 -24.25 8.60 11.49
CA PRO A 250 -25.03 8.00 12.57
C PRO A 250 -26.19 7.15 12.02
N VAL A 251 -26.33 5.92 12.51
CA VAL A 251 -27.40 5.01 12.08
C VAL A 251 -28.80 5.53 12.42
N ASP A 252 -28.91 6.27 13.51
CA ASP A 252 -30.16 6.89 13.98
C ASP A 252 -30.54 8.17 13.22
N GLY A 253 -29.72 8.59 12.24
CA GLY A 253 -29.94 9.80 11.45
C GLY A 253 -29.77 11.11 12.25
N LYS A 254 -29.37 11.05 13.51
CA LYS A 254 -29.24 12.25 14.38
C LYS A 254 -27.81 12.77 14.36
N GLY A 255 -27.64 13.96 13.80
CA GLY A 255 -26.36 14.68 13.72
C GLY A 255 -25.70 14.60 12.32
N PRO A 256 -24.61 15.33 12.13
CA PRO A 256 -23.96 15.47 10.84
C PRO A 256 -23.18 14.20 10.45
N THR A 257 -23.08 13.98 9.15
CA THR A 257 -22.10 13.06 8.59
C THR A 257 -20.72 13.65 8.76
N ARG A 258 -19.81 12.90 9.40
CA ARG A 258 -18.39 13.24 9.42
C ARG A 258 -17.74 12.72 8.13
N VAL A 259 -17.05 13.59 7.42
CA VAL A 259 -16.26 13.23 6.24
C VAL A 259 -14.80 13.42 6.59
N VAL A 260 -13.99 12.39 6.36
CA VAL A 260 -12.55 12.39 6.59
C VAL A 260 -11.86 12.12 5.26
N LYS A 261 -10.86 12.92 4.94
CA LYS A 261 -10.07 12.75 3.72
C LYS A 261 -8.87 11.84 3.97
N LEU A 262 -8.53 11.07 2.95
CA LEU A 262 -7.31 10.26 2.88
C LEU A 262 -6.77 10.35 1.46
N SER A 263 -5.52 10.67 1.30
CA SER A 263 -4.83 10.67 0.01
C SER A 263 -3.75 9.59 -0.01
N GLN A 264 -3.64 8.90 -1.14
CA GLN A 264 -2.67 7.83 -1.32
C GLN A 264 -2.15 7.82 -2.75
N ARG A 265 -0.83 7.93 -2.91
CA ARG A 265 -0.20 7.68 -4.20
C ARG A 265 -0.22 6.19 -4.50
N LYS A 266 -0.55 5.85 -5.75
CA LYS A 266 -0.60 4.46 -6.21
C LYS A 266 0.62 4.13 -7.04
N PHE A 267 1.48 3.27 -6.51
CA PHE A 267 2.72 2.84 -7.15
C PHE A 267 2.50 1.59 -8.00
N PHE A 268 2.70 1.72 -9.31
CA PHE A 268 2.72 0.55 -10.18
C PHE A 268 4.04 -0.22 -10.06
N PRO A 269 4.06 -1.57 -10.19
CA PRO A 269 5.24 -2.37 -9.89
C PRO A 269 6.51 -1.93 -10.60
N ALA A 270 6.45 -1.72 -11.92
CA ALA A 270 7.62 -1.32 -12.71
C ALA A 270 8.13 0.10 -12.34
N GLU A 271 7.22 1.02 -12.03
CA GLU A 271 7.57 2.37 -11.54
C GLU A 271 8.26 2.28 -10.19
N LEU A 272 7.66 1.54 -9.25
CA LEU A 272 8.18 1.40 -7.90
C LEU A 272 9.60 0.81 -7.89
N GLU A 273 9.84 -0.22 -8.69
CA GLU A 273 11.17 -0.80 -8.87
C GLU A 273 12.16 0.20 -9.45
N ALA A 274 11.74 1.00 -10.45
CA ALA A 274 12.59 2.04 -11.04
C ALA A 274 12.95 3.13 -10.03
N LEU A 275 12.00 3.58 -9.20
CA LEU A 275 12.23 4.57 -8.13
C LEU A 275 13.21 4.05 -7.09
N VAL A 276 13.04 2.81 -6.65
CA VAL A 276 13.92 2.12 -5.70
C VAL A 276 15.33 1.98 -6.28
N ALA A 277 15.44 1.54 -7.55
CA ALA A 277 16.74 1.40 -8.21
C ALA A 277 17.45 2.75 -8.41
N HIS A 278 16.70 3.80 -8.78
CA HIS A 278 17.25 5.16 -8.94
C HIS A 278 17.78 5.72 -7.61
N ALA A 279 17.17 5.36 -6.49
CA ALA A 279 17.63 5.74 -5.15
C ALA A 279 18.83 4.89 -4.64
N GLY A 280 19.38 4.02 -5.47
CA GLY A 280 20.55 3.21 -5.13
C GLY A 280 20.24 1.94 -4.34
N PHE A 281 19.01 1.46 -4.41
CA PHE A 281 18.61 0.18 -3.84
C PHE A 281 18.42 -0.89 -4.92
N ARG A 282 18.51 -2.14 -4.54
CA ARG A 282 18.17 -3.30 -5.35
C ARG A 282 17.07 -4.09 -4.63
N VAL A 283 15.98 -4.36 -5.30
CA VAL A 283 14.95 -5.29 -4.80
C VAL A 283 15.53 -6.70 -4.77
N VAL A 284 15.58 -7.31 -3.60
CA VAL A 284 16.10 -8.67 -3.40
C VAL A 284 14.99 -9.70 -3.25
N GLU A 285 13.85 -9.31 -2.69
CA GLU A 285 12.69 -10.18 -2.53
C GLU A 285 11.40 -9.39 -2.82
N ARG A 286 10.40 -10.06 -3.41
CA ARG A 286 9.08 -9.49 -3.74
C ARG A 286 7.99 -10.48 -3.39
N TYR A 287 6.96 -9.98 -2.67
CA TYR A 287 5.81 -10.78 -2.29
C TYR A 287 4.51 -10.04 -2.61
N GLY A 288 3.46 -10.80 -2.93
CA GLY A 288 2.11 -10.30 -3.21
C GLY A 288 1.25 -10.15 -1.97
N ASP A 289 1.74 -10.64 -0.83
CA ASP A 289 1.06 -10.57 0.46
C ASP A 289 2.02 -10.76 1.64
N PHE A 290 1.45 -10.80 2.85
CA PHE A 290 2.17 -10.99 4.10
C PHE A 290 2.33 -12.47 4.52
N ALA A 291 1.98 -13.42 3.63
CA ALA A 291 2.18 -14.86 3.80
C ALA A 291 3.33 -15.39 2.91
N TRP A 292 4.22 -14.52 2.46
CA TRP A 292 5.39 -14.82 1.63
C TRP A 292 5.04 -15.40 0.24
N ARG A 293 3.81 -15.20 -0.26
CA ARG A 293 3.44 -15.63 -1.59
C ARG A 293 4.05 -14.70 -2.66
N PRO A 294 4.48 -15.24 -3.81
CA PRO A 294 5.01 -14.42 -4.90
C PRO A 294 4.05 -13.30 -5.33
N LEU A 295 4.60 -12.17 -5.79
CA LEU A 295 3.83 -11.12 -6.41
C LEU A 295 3.36 -11.58 -7.79
N ASP A 296 2.05 -11.76 -7.95
CA ASP A 296 1.39 -12.13 -9.19
C ASP A 296 0.12 -11.29 -9.44
N ALA A 297 -0.62 -11.61 -10.50
CA ALA A 297 -1.82 -10.87 -10.90
C ALA A 297 -2.99 -10.96 -9.90
N SER A 298 -2.95 -11.86 -8.93
CA SER A 298 -3.96 -12.00 -7.87
C SER A 298 -3.59 -11.29 -6.58
N ALA A 299 -2.40 -10.67 -6.52
CA ALA A 299 -1.90 -10.00 -5.34
C ALA A 299 -2.69 -8.73 -5.02
N GLU A 300 -2.87 -8.45 -3.75
CA GLU A 300 -3.48 -7.20 -3.25
C GLU A 300 -2.42 -6.20 -2.77
N SER A 301 -1.21 -6.66 -2.51
CA SER A 301 -0.10 -5.87 -1.98
C SER A 301 1.16 -6.11 -2.78
N GLN A 302 2.07 -5.16 -2.71
CA GLN A 302 3.46 -5.28 -3.13
C GLN A 302 4.31 -5.16 -1.87
N VAL A 303 4.89 -6.26 -1.41
CA VAL A 303 5.80 -6.27 -0.27
C VAL A 303 7.21 -6.45 -0.81
N LEU A 304 8.05 -5.44 -0.67
CA LEU A 304 9.40 -5.43 -1.20
C LEU A 304 10.42 -5.46 -0.09
N ILE A 305 11.47 -6.25 -0.28
CA ILE A 305 12.69 -6.21 0.54
C ILE A 305 13.81 -5.74 -0.36
N CYS A 306 14.45 -4.64 0.03
CA CYS A 306 15.47 -3.97 -0.75
C CYS A 306 16.78 -3.90 0.04
N GLU A 307 17.90 -3.99 -0.64
CA GLU A 307 19.24 -3.77 -0.07
C GLU A 307 19.94 -2.65 -0.85
N ARG A 308 20.86 -1.94 -0.22
CA ARG A 308 21.67 -0.95 -0.94
C ARG A 308 22.42 -1.67 -2.07
N ALA A 309 22.34 -1.12 -3.27
CA ALA A 309 23.16 -1.59 -4.37
C ALA A 309 24.64 -1.44 -3.98
N ALA A 310 25.41 -2.49 -4.21
CA ALA A 310 26.86 -2.39 -4.02
C ALA A 310 27.38 -1.24 -4.88
N ASN A 311 28.13 -0.31 -4.29
CA ASN A 311 28.80 0.74 -5.06
C ASN A 311 29.66 0.05 -6.12
N SER A 312 29.16 -0.01 -7.35
CA SER A 312 30.06 -0.25 -8.48
C SER A 312 30.97 0.98 -8.55
N ARG A 313 32.14 0.91 -7.91
CA ARG A 313 33.18 1.91 -8.15
C ARG A 313 33.27 2.05 -9.66
N ARG A 314 32.89 3.21 -10.17
CA ARG A 314 33.21 3.57 -11.57
C ARG A 314 34.72 3.35 -11.71
N ARG A 315 35.11 2.32 -12.45
CA ARG A 315 36.46 2.17 -12.97
C ARG A 315 36.65 3.15 -14.11
#